data_b5b17440e938319137c3514216e8b9e8
#
_entry.id   b5b17440e938319137c3514216e8b9e8
#
_cell.length_a   1.000
_cell.length_b   1.000
_cell.length_c   1.000
_cell.angle_alpha   90.00
_cell.angle_beta   90.00
_cell.angle_gamma   90.00
#
_symmetry.space_group_name_H-M   'P 1'
#
loop_
_entity.id
_entity.type
_entity.pdbx_description
1 polymer ?
#
loop_
_entity_poly.entity_id
_entity_poly.type
_entity_poly.pdbx_seq_one_letter_code
_entity_poly.pdbx_strand_id
1 'polypeptide(L)'
;KNRTAKERLVQAETVWSLLADGKKASRFDEGWRYILLGSEHTWCFENPTEPYFQDAIWKVKQSYFHEAENRSQDMMAESLAPITDKSDGALGPKEGLSNGGIAVINTHTWMHDGIIALSKAENLKGNKVLDSNGEEVLSQRLSTGELLFLATGVPALSSCHYRVVEGDCLLTGDCKVDSGSLENEFLKLHIDSKTGKIGFVDKKTVMIMWAMMELILSLGFLRMKTNPWQIW
;
A
#
# COMPACT_ATOMS: atom_id res chain seq x y z
N LYS A 1 -10.10 4.66 5.52
CA LYS A 1 -10.17 3.50 6.44
C LYS A 1 -10.98 2.34 5.87
N ASN A 2 -12.25 2.54 5.48
CA ASN A 2 -13.10 1.43 5.02
C ASN A 2 -12.56 0.74 3.75
N ARG A 3 -12.07 1.51 2.78
CA ARG A 3 -11.45 0.96 1.56
C ARG A 3 -10.21 0.11 1.90
N THR A 4 -9.32 0.61 2.71
CA THR A 4 -8.11 -0.11 3.14
C THR A 4 -8.46 -1.38 3.93
N ALA A 5 -9.45 -1.32 4.81
CA ALA A 5 -9.94 -2.48 5.55
C ALA A 5 -10.50 -3.56 4.63
N LYS A 6 -11.29 -3.16 3.61
CA LYS A 6 -11.82 -4.07 2.59
C LYS A 6 -10.70 -4.76 1.82
N GLU A 7 -9.73 -4.00 1.30
CA GLU A 7 -8.60 -4.55 0.54
C GLU A 7 -7.80 -5.53 1.40
N ARG A 8 -7.48 -5.15 2.65
CA ARG A 8 -6.78 -6.02 3.60
C ARG A 8 -7.55 -7.30 3.91
N LEU A 9 -8.87 -7.22 4.06
CA LEU A 9 -9.68 -8.39 4.36
C LEU A 9 -9.70 -9.40 3.19
N VAL A 10 -9.80 -8.92 1.94
CA VAL A 10 -9.68 -9.77 0.74
C VAL A 10 -8.31 -10.46 0.69
N GLN A 11 -7.23 -9.72 0.98
CA GLN A 11 -5.89 -10.29 1.02
C GLN A 11 -5.76 -11.33 2.15
N ALA A 12 -6.28 -11.03 3.34
CA ALA A 12 -6.28 -11.95 4.46
C ALA A 12 -7.05 -13.25 4.17
N GLU A 13 -8.22 -13.17 3.52
CA GLU A 13 -8.97 -14.36 3.08
C GLU A 13 -8.18 -15.19 2.08
N THR A 14 -7.49 -14.53 1.14
CA THR A 14 -6.64 -15.22 0.16
C THR A 14 -5.48 -15.94 0.85
N VAL A 15 -4.75 -15.25 1.72
CA VAL A 15 -3.63 -15.85 2.49
C VAL A 15 -4.13 -16.98 3.39
N TRP A 16 -5.25 -16.78 4.07
CA TRP A 16 -5.89 -17.82 4.89
C TRP A 16 -6.21 -19.06 4.08
N SER A 17 -6.81 -18.88 2.90
CA SER A 17 -7.17 -20.00 2.02
C SER A 17 -5.96 -20.80 1.54
N LEU A 18 -4.81 -20.15 1.42
CA LEU A 18 -3.56 -20.80 1.00
C LEU A 18 -2.85 -21.53 2.16
N LEU A 19 -2.96 -21.02 3.39
CA LEU A 19 -2.10 -21.43 4.51
C LEU A 19 -2.82 -22.14 5.65
N ALA A 20 -4.14 -22.01 5.78
CA ALA A 20 -4.87 -22.44 6.98
C ALA A 20 -5.27 -23.92 6.99
N ASP A 21 -4.86 -24.71 6.02
CA ASP A 21 -5.06 -26.18 5.95
C ASP A 21 -6.53 -26.59 6.26
N GLY A 22 -7.47 -25.95 5.58
CA GLY A 22 -8.91 -26.23 5.70
C GLY A 22 -9.58 -25.74 7.00
N LYS A 23 -8.89 -25.02 7.86
CA LYS A 23 -9.49 -24.42 9.06
C LYS A 23 -10.51 -23.36 8.66
N LYS A 24 -11.70 -23.46 9.24
CA LYS A 24 -12.78 -22.50 9.00
C LYS A 24 -12.49 -21.18 9.72
N ALA A 25 -12.48 -20.07 8.99
CA ALA A 25 -12.32 -18.73 9.54
C ALA A 25 -13.70 -18.08 9.75
N SER A 26 -14.31 -18.32 10.90
CA SER A 26 -15.63 -17.75 11.22
C SER A 26 -15.64 -16.23 11.41
N ARG A 27 -14.45 -15.62 11.58
CA ARG A 27 -14.33 -14.18 11.91
C ARG A 27 -14.31 -13.27 10.69
N PHE A 28 -14.12 -13.78 9.48
CA PHE A 28 -14.19 -12.96 8.27
C PHE A 28 -15.57 -12.33 8.06
N ASP A 29 -16.64 -13.07 8.38
CA ASP A 29 -18.00 -12.56 8.30
C ASP A 29 -18.21 -11.31 9.17
N GLU A 30 -17.62 -11.25 10.35
CA GLU A 30 -17.66 -10.07 11.21
C GLU A 30 -16.95 -8.86 10.57
N GLY A 31 -15.79 -9.07 9.98
CA GLY A 31 -15.05 -8.03 9.25
C GLY A 31 -15.86 -7.47 8.09
N TRP A 32 -16.43 -8.35 7.26
CA TRP A 32 -17.30 -7.97 6.15
C TRP A 32 -18.56 -7.25 6.61
N ARG A 33 -19.16 -7.68 7.71
CA ARG A 33 -20.32 -6.99 8.28
C ARG A 33 -20.04 -5.52 8.56
N TYR A 34 -18.94 -5.19 9.21
CA TYR A 34 -18.60 -3.79 9.51
C TYR A 34 -18.24 -2.99 8.27
N ILE A 35 -17.60 -3.61 7.28
CA ILE A 35 -17.34 -2.99 5.98
C ILE A 35 -18.66 -2.63 5.28
N LEU A 36 -19.62 -3.54 5.26
CA LEU A 36 -20.93 -3.33 4.62
C LEU A 36 -21.73 -2.25 5.35
N LEU A 37 -21.81 -2.31 6.69
CA LEU A 37 -22.47 -1.28 7.50
C LEU A 37 -21.84 0.10 7.33
N GLY A 38 -20.53 0.17 7.20
CA GLY A 38 -19.82 1.42 6.91
C GLY A 38 -20.01 1.92 5.47
N SER A 39 -20.27 1.02 4.51
CA SER A 39 -20.46 1.35 3.09
C SER A 39 -21.91 1.62 2.70
N GLU A 40 -22.84 1.40 3.61
CA GLU A 40 -24.26 1.65 3.40
C GLU A 40 -24.48 3.14 3.04
N HIS A 41 -25.38 3.43 2.11
CA HIS A 41 -25.51 4.73 1.43
C HIS A 41 -26.21 5.82 2.24
N THR A 42 -26.92 5.47 3.32
CA THR A 42 -27.59 6.46 4.17
C THR A 42 -26.57 7.17 5.07
N TRP A 43 -26.05 8.28 4.60
CA TRP A 43 -25.03 9.07 5.30
C TRP A 43 -25.59 10.09 6.28
N CYS A 44 -26.90 9.99 6.61
CA CYS A 44 -27.55 10.75 7.67
C CYS A 44 -27.61 12.25 7.45
N PHE A 45 -27.67 12.72 6.21
CA PHE A 45 -27.85 14.12 5.86
C PHE A 45 -29.33 14.50 5.59
N GLU A 46 -30.25 13.63 5.99
CA GLU A 46 -31.68 13.81 5.69
C GLU A 46 -32.35 14.94 6.44
N ASN A 47 -31.80 15.37 7.58
CA ASN A 47 -32.36 16.48 8.34
C ASN A 47 -31.28 17.49 8.74
N PRO A 48 -31.00 18.49 7.92
CA PRO A 48 -30.02 19.54 8.21
C PRO A 48 -30.42 20.43 9.40
N THR A 49 -31.68 20.36 9.86
CA THR A 49 -32.19 21.16 10.98
C THR A 49 -31.89 20.55 12.36
N GLU A 50 -31.40 19.29 12.40
CA GLU A 50 -31.07 18.62 13.65
C GLU A 50 -29.61 18.14 13.68
N PRO A 51 -28.64 19.05 13.83
CA PRO A 51 -27.20 18.71 13.77
C PRO A 51 -26.77 17.73 14.86
N TYR A 52 -27.46 17.70 15.99
CA TYR A 52 -27.17 16.77 17.09
C TYR A 52 -27.45 15.31 16.70
N PHE A 53 -28.54 15.08 16.00
CA PHE A 53 -28.92 13.75 15.50
C PHE A 53 -27.94 13.25 14.44
N GLN A 54 -27.56 14.13 13.51
CA GLN A 54 -26.57 13.83 12.49
C GLN A 54 -25.20 13.45 13.09
N ASP A 55 -24.78 14.18 14.12
CA ASP A 55 -23.50 13.93 14.80
C ASP A 55 -23.50 12.57 15.52
N ALA A 56 -24.62 12.21 16.15
CA ALA A 56 -24.79 10.91 16.80
C ALA A 56 -24.72 9.75 15.79
N ILE A 57 -25.39 9.85 14.66
CA ILE A 57 -25.35 8.83 13.61
C ILE A 57 -23.97 8.77 12.96
N TRP A 58 -23.33 9.91 12.73
CA TRP A 58 -21.97 9.95 12.21
C TRP A 58 -20.97 9.23 13.12
N LYS A 59 -21.08 9.40 14.42
CA LYS A 59 -20.27 8.67 15.41
C LYS A 59 -20.47 7.15 15.31
N VAL A 60 -21.70 6.69 15.10
CA VAL A 60 -21.98 5.27 14.87
C VAL A 60 -21.33 4.78 13.56
N LYS A 61 -21.46 5.52 12.46
CA LYS A 61 -20.80 5.18 11.20
C LYS A 61 -19.27 5.14 11.34
N GLN A 62 -18.70 6.09 12.08
CA GLN A 62 -17.26 6.08 12.38
C GLN A 62 -16.84 4.84 13.16
N SER A 63 -17.65 4.37 14.11
CA SER A 63 -17.35 3.15 14.87
C SER A 63 -17.29 1.92 13.93
N TYR A 64 -18.15 1.82 12.93
CA TYR A 64 -18.08 0.75 11.94
C TYR A 64 -16.77 0.78 11.15
N PHE A 65 -16.28 1.97 10.78
CA PHE A 65 -14.98 2.08 10.11
C PHE A 65 -13.80 1.69 11.00
N HIS A 66 -13.89 1.96 12.29
CA HIS A 66 -12.87 1.53 13.25
C HIS A 66 -12.90 0.02 13.46
N GLU A 67 -14.09 -0.55 13.63
CA GLU A 67 -14.23 -2.01 13.75
C GLU A 67 -13.76 -2.74 12.49
N ALA A 68 -14.12 -2.25 11.29
CA ALA A 68 -13.65 -2.81 10.03
C ALA A 68 -12.11 -2.78 9.95
N GLU A 69 -11.49 -1.66 10.37
CA GLU A 69 -10.04 -1.52 10.41
C GLU A 69 -9.41 -2.54 11.36
N ASN A 70 -9.88 -2.60 12.61
CA ASN A 70 -9.36 -3.51 13.62
C ASN A 70 -9.52 -4.99 13.20
N ARG A 71 -10.73 -5.38 12.76
CA ARG A 71 -10.99 -6.76 12.33
C ARG A 71 -10.13 -7.17 11.15
N SER A 72 -9.96 -6.29 10.17
CA SER A 72 -9.11 -6.60 9.01
C SER A 72 -7.62 -6.74 9.40
N GLN A 73 -7.14 -5.99 10.38
CA GLN A 73 -5.79 -6.14 10.93
C GLN A 73 -5.61 -7.45 11.66
N ASP A 74 -6.56 -7.79 12.56
CA ASP A 74 -6.54 -9.05 13.30
C ASP A 74 -6.56 -10.25 12.35
N MET A 75 -7.44 -10.23 11.34
CA MET A 75 -7.55 -11.31 10.36
C MET A 75 -6.30 -11.45 9.51
N MET A 76 -5.67 -10.36 9.13
CA MET A 76 -4.38 -10.41 8.42
C MET A 76 -3.29 -11.03 9.30
N ALA A 77 -3.19 -10.61 10.56
CA ALA A 77 -2.21 -11.16 11.49
C ALA A 77 -2.44 -12.67 11.71
N GLU A 78 -3.68 -13.10 11.93
CA GLU A 78 -4.03 -14.52 12.07
C GLU A 78 -3.72 -15.33 10.79
N SER A 79 -3.96 -14.74 9.61
CA SER A 79 -3.68 -15.40 8.32
C SER A 79 -2.18 -15.59 8.09
N LEU A 80 -1.35 -14.67 8.59
CA LEU A 80 0.11 -14.72 8.47
C LEU A 80 0.78 -15.56 9.59
N ALA A 81 0.08 -15.84 10.68
CA ALA A 81 0.65 -16.58 11.81
C ALA A 81 1.33 -17.91 11.44
N PRO A 82 0.82 -18.73 10.49
CA PRO A 82 1.51 -19.96 10.08
C PRO A 82 2.91 -19.72 9.49
N ILE A 83 3.16 -18.52 8.95
CA ILE A 83 4.45 -18.16 8.36
C ILE A 83 5.37 -17.54 9.40
N THR A 84 4.80 -16.72 10.32
CA THR A 84 5.57 -15.98 11.32
C THR A 84 5.92 -16.81 12.53
N ASP A 85 5.04 -17.73 12.93
CA ASP A 85 5.20 -18.52 14.16
C ASP A 85 5.91 -19.87 13.95
N LYS A 86 5.94 -20.37 12.71
CA LYS A 86 6.53 -21.67 12.39
C LYS A 86 7.83 -21.53 11.63
N SER A 87 8.80 -22.16 12.19
CA SER A 87 10.13 -22.31 11.63
C SER A 87 10.21 -23.20 10.38
N ASP A 88 9.17 -23.94 10.06
CA ASP A 88 9.10 -24.92 8.97
C ASP A 88 7.91 -24.67 8.04
N GLY A 89 7.50 -23.41 7.89
CA GLY A 89 6.31 -23.02 7.09
C GLY A 89 6.47 -23.27 5.59
N ALA A 90 5.35 -23.58 4.95
CA ALA A 90 5.22 -23.98 3.54
C ALA A 90 5.71 -22.94 2.50
N LEU A 91 6.10 -21.74 2.91
CA LEU A 91 6.54 -20.64 2.01
C LEU A 91 8.07 -20.42 1.98
N GLY A 92 8.86 -21.38 2.47
CA GLY A 92 10.30 -21.34 2.29
C GLY A 92 11.13 -21.39 3.59
N PRO A 93 12.45 -21.58 3.49
CA PRO A 93 13.32 -21.82 4.62
C PRO A 93 13.51 -20.59 5.51
N LYS A 94 13.64 -20.84 6.81
CA LYS A 94 13.91 -19.88 7.89
C LYS A 94 15.08 -18.93 7.67
N GLU A 95 16.05 -19.34 6.89
CA GLU A 95 17.32 -18.60 6.75
C GLU A 95 17.14 -17.19 6.13
N GLY A 96 16.05 -16.96 5.40
CA GLY A 96 15.75 -15.65 4.81
C GLY A 96 15.11 -14.64 5.77
N LEU A 97 14.41 -15.08 6.81
CA LEU A 97 13.62 -14.19 7.70
C LEU A 97 14.33 -13.81 9.00
N SER A 98 15.40 -14.53 9.39
CA SER A 98 16.04 -14.37 10.71
C SER A 98 16.89 -13.11 10.90
N ASN A 99 17.27 -12.38 9.82
CA ASN A 99 18.11 -11.18 9.89
C ASN A 99 17.69 -10.10 8.88
N GLY A 100 16.48 -9.54 9.01
CA GLY A 100 15.98 -8.51 8.11
C GLY A 100 15.41 -9.08 6.81
N GLY A 101 15.01 -10.34 6.80
CA GLY A 101 14.32 -10.98 5.67
C GLY A 101 12.91 -10.47 5.50
N ILE A 102 12.50 -10.29 4.26
CA ILE A 102 11.20 -9.75 3.86
C ILE A 102 10.56 -10.76 2.92
N ALA A 103 9.34 -11.19 3.23
CA ALA A 103 8.51 -11.97 2.31
C ALA A 103 7.49 -11.04 1.65
N VAL A 104 7.56 -10.91 0.34
CA VAL A 104 6.56 -10.20 -0.46
C VAL A 104 5.57 -11.22 -1.01
N ILE A 105 4.33 -11.15 -0.58
CA ILE A 105 3.28 -12.09 -0.93
C ILE A 105 2.37 -11.46 -1.98
N ASN A 106 2.25 -12.11 -3.13
CA ASN A 106 1.30 -11.74 -4.18
C ASN A 106 -0.02 -12.51 -3.98
N THR A 107 -1.08 -11.80 -3.63
CA THR A 107 -2.43 -12.36 -3.47
C THR A 107 -3.27 -12.32 -4.76
N HIS A 108 -2.72 -11.79 -5.86
CA HIS A 108 -3.36 -11.80 -7.16
C HIS A 108 -3.18 -13.14 -7.87
N THR A 109 -4.09 -13.44 -8.81
CA THR A 109 -4.06 -14.63 -9.67
C THR A 109 -3.16 -14.46 -10.91
N TRP A 110 -2.36 -13.38 -10.97
CA TRP A 110 -1.39 -13.10 -12.01
C TRP A 110 -0.07 -12.63 -11.42
N MET A 111 0.99 -12.78 -12.15
CA MET A 111 2.32 -12.24 -11.80
C MET A 111 2.24 -10.72 -11.66
N HIS A 112 2.86 -10.18 -10.64
CA HIS A 112 2.75 -8.74 -10.31
C HIS A 112 4.11 -8.15 -9.96
N ASP A 113 4.34 -6.93 -10.45
CA ASP A 113 5.44 -6.07 -10.03
C ASP A 113 4.89 -5.00 -9.09
N GLY A 114 5.62 -4.67 -8.04
CA GLY A 114 5.15 -3.67 -7.07
C GLY A 114 6.27 -2.95 -6.33
N ILE A 115 5.99 -1.72 -5.94
CA ILE A 115 6.86 -0.98 -5.03
C ILE A 115 6.49 -1.35 -3.60
N ILE A 116 7.44 -1.90 -2.87
CA ILE A 116 7.28 -2.25 -1.46
C ILE A 116 7.84 -1.12 -0.60
N ALA A 117 7.06 -0.68 0.38
CA ALA A 117 7.45 0.34 1.34
C ALA A 117 7.66 -0.28 2.72
N LEU A 118 8.90 -0.26 3.20
CA LEU A 118 9.25 -0.69 4.54
C LEU A 118 9.21 0.49 5.49
N SER A 119 8.46 0.34 6.56
CA SER A 119 8.28 1.39 7.55
C SER A 119 9.59 1.73 8.25
N LYS A 120 9.79 3.01 8.58
CA LYS A 120 10.88 3.46 9.45
C LYS A 120 10.88 2.75 10.80
N ALA A 121 9.70 2.34 11.30
CA ALA A 121 9.56 1.64 12.58
C ALA A 121 10.24 0.26 12.60
N GLU A 122 10.48 -0.35 11.43
CA GLU A 122 11.17 -1.63 11.32
C GLU A 122 12.67 -1.53 11.61
N ASN A 123 13.21 -0.30 11.68
CA ASN A 123 14.58 0.01 12.06
C ASN A 123 15.65 -0.78 11.29
N LEU A 124 15.37 -1.10 10.02
CA LEU A 124 16.28 -1.84 9.16
C LEU A 124 17.48 -0.97 8.75
N LYS A 125 18.69 -1.48 9.00
CA LYS A 125 19.93 -0.81 8.64
C LYS A 125 20.27 -1.08 7.18
N GLY A 126 20.71 -0.02 6.47
CA GLY A 126 21.12 -0.09 5.07
C GLY A 126 20.04 0.38 4.10
N ASN A 127 20.45 0.60 2.85
CA ASN A 127 19.61 1.10 1.76
C ASN A 127 19.57 0.13 0.57
N LYS A 128 20.33 -0.96 0.66
CA LYS A 128 20.46 -1.98 -0.36
C LYS A 128 19.54 -3.15 -0.08
N VAL A 129 18.82 -3.61 -1.09
CA VAL A 129 17.93 -4.77 -1.00
C VAL A 129 18.41 -5.83 -2.00
N LEU A 130 18.51 -7.07 -1.54
CA LEU A 130 18.86 -8.23 -2.35
C LEU A 130 17.66 -9.17 -2.45
N ASP A 131 17.50 -9.80 -3.59
CA ASP A 131 16.54 -10.88 -3.80
C ASP A 131 17.05 -12.23 -3.23
N SER A 132 16.29 -13.31 -3.44
CA SER A 132 16.65 -14.66 -2.99
C SER A 132 17.92 -15.24 -3.65
N ASN A 133 18.30 -14.73 -4.81
CA ASN A 133 19.52 -15.13 -5.53
C ASN A 133 20.76 -14.34 -5.06
N GLY A 134 20.55 -13.33 -4.22
CA GLY A 134 21.56 -12.38 -3.79
C GLY A 134 21.81 -11.26 -4.79
N GLU A 135 20.94 -11.10 -5.78
CA GLU A 135 21.00 -10.02 -6.75
C GLU A 135 20.37 -8.75 -6.18
N GLU A 136 20.96 -7.61 -6.50
CA GLU A 136 20.49 -6.31 -6.05
C GLU A 136 19.23 -5.89 -6.81
N VAL A 137 18.23 -5.41 -6.07
CA VAL A 137 17.03 -4.81 -6.66
C VAL A 137 17.00 -3.30 -6.43
N LEU A 138 16.32 -2.57 -7.32
CA LEU A 138 16.16 -1.12 -7.18
C LEU A 138 15.58 -0.79 -5.83
N SER A 139 16.29 0.02 -5.05
CA SER A 139 15.86 0.44 -3.71
C SER A 139 16.30 1.87 -3.42
N GLN A 140 15.51 2.57 -2.62
CA GLN A 140 15.76 3.96 -2.23
C GLN A 140 15.19 4.24 -0.85
N ARG A 141 16.00 4.86 0.02
CA ARG A 141 15.47 5.41 1.27
C ARG A 141 14.96 6.81 1.05
N LEU A 142 13.72 7.06 1.45
CA LEU A 142 13.11 8.37 1.41
C LEU A 142 13.65 9.27 2.52
N SER A 143 13.53 10.59 2.33
CA SER A 143 13.88 11.59 3.37
C SER A 143 13.04 11.44 4.65
N THR A 144 11.86 10.85 4.56
CA THR A 144 10.97 10.51 5.67
C THR A 144 11.43 9.28 6.47
N GLY A 145 12.34 8.48 5.88
CA GLY A 145 13.01 7.34 6.51
C GLY A 145 12.52 5.97 6.07
N GLU A 146 11.43 5.87 5.29
CA GLU A 146 10.98 4.62 4.69
C GLU A 146 11.98 4.13 3.64
N LEU A 147 12.19 2.82 3.55
CA LEU A 147 12.95 2.18 2.48
C LEU A 147 11.96 1.63 1.44
N LEU A 148 12.05 2.14 0.23
CA LEU A 148 11.30 1.61 -0.91
C LEU A 148 12.18 0.64 -1.70
N PHE A 149 11.59 -0.44 -2.23
CA PHE A 149 12.25 -1.27 -3.22
C PHE A 149 11.25 -1.82 -4.25
N LEU A 150 11.74 -2.17 -5.42
CA LEU A 150 10.94 -2.72 -6.50
C LEU A 150 11.00 -4.25 -6.46
N ALA A 151 9.87 -4.88 -6.14
CA ALA A 151 9.69 -6.32 -6.27
C ALA A 151 9.14 -6.61 -7.68
N THR A 152 9.90 -7.35 -8.49
CA THR A 152 9.50 -7.70 -9.86
C THR A 152 9.23 -9.19 -9.99
N GLY A 153 8.29 -9.53 -10.86
CA GLY A 153 8.02 -10.92 -11.22
C GLY A 153 7.47 -11.77 -10.08
N VAL A 154 6.81 -11.18 -9.07
CA VAL A 154 6.24 -11.98 -7.96
C VAL A 154 5.13 -12.86 -8.52
N PRO A 155 5.27 -14.22 -8.48
CA PRO A 155 4.31 -15.10 -9.13
C PRO A 155 2.92 -15.03 -8.49
N ALA A 156 1.91 -15.43 -9.24
CA ALA A 156 0.52 -15.50 -8.77
C ALA A 156 0.41 -16.39 -7.53
N LEU A 157 -0.35 -15.93 -6.52
CA LEU A 157 -0.64 -16.67 -5.28
C LEU A 157 0.62 -17.28 -4.63
N SER A 158 1.72 -16.53 -4.63
CA SER A 158 3.03 -16.97 -4.18
C SER A 158 3.79 -15.86 -3.47
N SER A 159 5.02 -16.14 -3.07
CA SER A 159 5.89 -15.15 -2.43
C SER A 159 7.29 -15.13 -3.01
N CYS A 160 7.93 -13.95 -2.94
CA CYS A 160 9.36 -13.78 -3.15
C CYS A 160 10.01 -13.26 -1.87
N HIS A 161 11.27 -13.65 -1.66
CA HIS A 161 12.02 -13.27 -0.46
C HIS A 161 13.10 -12.26 -0.80
N TYR A 162 13.23 -11.28 0.08
CA TYR A 162 14.21 -10.20 -0.04
C TYR A 162 14.91 -10.00 1.31
N ARG A 163 16.05 -9.34 1.30
CA ARG A 163 16.74 -8.93 2.53
C ARG A 163 17.35 -7.55 2.38
N VAL A 164 17.27 -6.76 3.43
CA VAL A 164 17.98 -5.48 3.53
C VAL A 164 19.40 -5.75 4.03
N VAL A 165 20.37 -5.15 3.38
CA VAL A 165 21.79 -5.24 3.75
C VAL A 165 22.39 -3.85 3.87
N GLU A 166 23.50 -3.74 4.60
CA GLU A 166 24.24 -2.47 4.72
C GLU A 166 24.81 -2.03 3.37
N GLY A 167 24.87 -0.74 3.17
CA GLY A 167 25.33 -0.10 1.94
C GLY A 167 24.21 0.58 1.18
N ASP A 168 24.58 1.24 0.09
CA ASP A 168 23.67 1.96 -0.78
C ASP A 168 23.35 1.12 -2.03
N CYS A 169 22.16 1.35 -2.59
CA CYS A 169 21.79 0.75 -3.88
C CYS A 169 22.64 1.33 -4.99
N LEU A 170 23.29 0.47 -5.75
CA LEU A 170 24.12 0.86 -6.92
C LEU A 170 23.31 0.92 -8.20
N LEU A 171 22.11 0.36 -8.22
CA LEU A 171 21.22 0.42 -9.36
C LEU A 171 20.59 1.81 -9.48
N THR A 172 20.47 2.30 -10.69
CA THR A 172 19.80 3.57 -11.01
C THR A 172 18.54 3.31 -11.80
N GLY A 173 17.46 3.95 -11.40
CA GLY A 173 16.21 3.93 -12.18
C GLY A 173 16.28 4.85 -13.40
N ASP A 174 15.29 4.73 -14.28
CA ASP A 174 15.20 5.49 -15.53
C ASP A 174 14.67 6.92 -15.35
N CYS A 175 14.33 7.30 -14.12
CA CYS A 175 13.80 8.63 -13.85
C CYS A 175 14.92 9.67 -13.78
N LYS A 176 14.83 10.68 -14.65
CA LYS A 176 15.69 11.86 -14.64
C LYS A 176 15.03 12.97 -13.84
N VAL A 177 15.79 13.55 -12.93
CA VAL A 177 15.34 14.65 -12.07
C VAL A 177 16.18 15.88 -12.38
N ASP A 178 15.52 16.99 -12.66
CA ASP A 178 16.12 18.29 -12.85
C ASP A 178 15.37 19.34 -12.01
N SER A 179 15.88 20.56 -11.93
CA SER A 179 15.41 21.68 -11.09
C SER A 179 13.96 22.15 -11.38
N GLY A 180 13.05 21.31 -11.65
CA GLY A 180 11.63 21.60 -11.95
C GLY A 180 11.01 20.59 -12.89
N SER A 181 11.71 19.49 -13.17
CA SER A 181 11.15 18.43 -13.97
C SER A 181 11.50 17.05 -13.46
N LEU A 182 10.57 16.12 -13.67
CA LEU A 182 10.73 14.68 -13.49
C LEU A 182 10.40 14.02 -14.81
N GLU A 183 11.25 13.14 -15.30
CA GLU A 183 11.07 12.55 -16.62
C GLU A 183 11.54 11.09 -16.62
N ASN A 184 10.72 10.20 -17.18
CA ASN A 184 11.08 8.83 -17.53
C ASN A 184 10.71 8.55 -19.00
N GLU A 185 10.76 7.30 -19.43
CA GLU A 185 10.42 6.94 -20.81
C GLU A 185 8.95 7.21 -21.19
N PHE A 186 8.04 7.20 -20.19
CA PHE A 186 6.60 7.35 -20.42
C PHE A 186 6.11 8.78 -20.23
N LEU A 187 6.62 9.46 -19.23
CA LEU A 187 6.04 10.68 -18.69
C LEU A 187 7.10 11.76 -18.49
N LYS A 188 6.68 13.01 -18.71
CA LYS A 188 7.42 14.19 -18.28
C LYS A 188 6.52 15.09 -17.44
N LEU A 189 6.96 15.38 -16.25
CA LEU A 189 6.33 16.32 -15.33
C LEU A 189 7.19 17.57 -15.25
N HIS A 190 6.59 18.76 -15.35
CA HIS A 190 7.27 20.04 -15.17
C HIS A 190 6.54 20.86 -14.10
N ILE A 191 7.32 21.45 -13.19
CA ILE A 191 6.81 22.31 -12.13
C ILE A 191 7.28 23.74 -12.41
N ASP A 192 6.37 24.66 -12.66
CA ASP A 192 6.68 26.07 -12.75
C ASP A 192 7.00 26.63 -11.37
N SER A 193 8.26 26.99 -11.13
CA SER A 193 8.75 27.45 -9.83
C SER A 193 8.14 28.79 -9.38
N LYS A 194 7.56 29.58 -10.29
CA LYS A 194 6.94 30.88 -9.98
C LYS A 194 5.48 30.76 -9.60
N THR A 195 4.76 29.88 -10.28
CA THR A 195 3.32 29.72 -10.12
C THR A 195 2.92 28.47 -9.36
N GLY A 196 3.84 27.50 -9.20
CA GLY A 196 3.57 26.18 -8.63
C GLY A 196 2.71 25.30 -9.57
N LYS A 197 2.43 25.74 -10.79
CA LYS A 197 1.65 24.96 -11.76
C LYS A 197 2.43 23.73 -12.20
N ILE A 198 1.73 22.62 -12.29
CA ILE A 198 2.30 21.35 -12.75
C ILE A 198 1.80 21.08 -14.17
N GLY A 199 2.76 20.96 -15.09
CA GLY A 199 2.51 20.49 -16.44
C GLY A 199 2.82 19.01 -16.53
N PHE A 200 2.02 18.29 -17.29
CA PHE A 200 2.16 16.84 -17.45
C PHE A 200 2.08 16.48 -18.94
N VAL A 201 3.04 15.71 -19.42
CA VAL A 201 3.13 15.24 -20.80
C VAL A 201 3.22 13.71 -20.79
N ASP A 202 2.25 13.06 -21.41
CA ASP A 202 2.36 11.65 -21.80
C ASP A 202 3.14 11.55 -23.11
N LYS A 203 4.32 10.94 -23.08
CA LYS A 203 5.20 10.84 -24.24
C LYS A 203 4.69 9.90 -25.33
N LYS A 204 3.81 8.97 -24.97
CA LYS A 204 3.23 8.01 -25.90
C LYS A 204 2.10 8.62 -26.73
N THR A 205 1.27 9.42 -26.10
CA THR A 205 0.11 10.03 -26.77
C THR A 205 0.36 11.46 -27.20
N VAL A 206 1.49 12.07 -26.79
CA VAL A 206 1.82 13.50 -27.02
C VAL A 206 0.72 14.43 -26.47
N MET A 207 -0.16 13.94 -25.60
CA MET A 207 -1.19 14.76 -24.96
C MET A 207 -0.58 15.58 -23.82
N ILE A 208 -0.62 16.91 -23.98
CA ILE A 208 -0.28 17.86 -22.94
C ILE A 208 -1.53 18.05 -22.08
N MET A 209 -1.57 17.47 -20.90
CA MET A 209 -2.65 17.74 -19.94
C MET A 209 -2.30 18.97 -19.11
N TRP A 210 -2.58 20.14 -19.68
CA TRP A 210 -2.70 21.38 -18.93
C TRP A 210 -4.11 21.42 -18.33
N ALA A 211 -4.24 21.71 -17.04
CA ALA A 211 -5.50 22.19 -16.49
C ALA A 211 -6.41 21.29 -15.65
N MET A 212 -6.17 20.03 -15.44
CA MET A 212 -7.03 19.32 -14.46
C MET A 212 -6.77 19.75 -13.00
N MET A 213 -5.63 20.34 -12.71
CA MET A 213 -5.25 20.71 -11.34
C MET A 213 -5.79 22.09 -10.91
N GLU A 214 -6.06 23.02 -11.82
CA GLU A 214 -6.76 24.27 -11.48
C GLU A 214 -8.20 24.00 -10.98
N LEU A 215 -8.88 23.05 -11.59
CA LEU A 215 -10.24 22.68 -11.17
C LEU A 215 -10.24 21.99 -9.79
N ILE A 216 -9.26 21.14 -9.51
CA ILE A 216 -9.14 20.43 -8.24
C ILE A 216 -8.70 21.37 -7.12
N LEU A 217 -7.81 22.31 -7.40
CA LEU A 217 -7.36 23.33 -6.44
C LEU A 217 -8.42 24.40 -6.16
N SER A 218 -9.20 24.79 -7.19
CA SER A 218 -10.29 25.77 -7.04
C SER A 218 -11.49 25.20 -6.28
N LEU A 219 -11.69 23.90 -6.30
CA LEU A 219 -12.75 23.21 -5.55
C LEU A 219 -12.38 22.90 -4.10
N GLY A 220 -11.19 23.30 -3.62
CA GLY A 220 -10.79 23.15 -2.22
C GLY A 220 -10.57 21.70 -1.75
N PHE A 221 -10.52 20.73 -2.67
CA PHE A 221 -10.44 19.30 -2.35
C PHE A 221 -9.02 18.76 -2.08
N LEU A 222 -7.97 19.56 -2.28
CA LEU A 222 -6.61 19.16 -1.96
C LEU A 222 -6.04 19.95 -0.77
N ARG A 223 -6.56 19.68 0.41
CA ARG A 223 -5.76 19.86 1.60
C ARG A 223 -4.84 18.64 1.69
N MET A 224 -3.64 18.75 1.12
CA MET A 224 -2.59 17.76 1.31
C MET A 224 -2.24 17.70 2.80
N LYS A 225 -2.91 16.82 3.53
CA LYS A 225 -2.28 16.21 4.69
C LYS A 225 -1.35 15.15 4.12
N THR A 226 -0.07 15.35 4.28
CA THR A 226 0.98 14.39 4.02
C THR A 226 0.69 13.10 4.78
N ASN A 227 0.05 12.17 4.11
CA ASN A 227 0.05 10.77 4.50
C ASN A 227 0.66 10.00 3.34
N PRO A 228 1.68 9.15 3.59
CA PRO A 228 2.36 8.43 2.54
C PRO A 228 1.37 7.49 1.83
N TRP A 229 1.35 7.55 0.52
CA TRP A 229 0.59 6.68 -0.35
C TRP A 229 1.11 5.26 -0.20
N GLN A 230 0.34 4.39 0.41
CA GLN A 230 0.45 2.97 0.17
C GLN A 230 -0.31 2.70 -1.13
N ILE A 231 0.42 2.53 -2.22
CA ILE A 231 -0.13 2.07 -3.49
C ILE A 231 0.10 0.56 -3.51
N TRP A 232 -0.99 -0.16 -3.49
CA TRP A 232 -1.05 -1.59 -3.77
C TRP A 232 -1.75 -1.79 -5.10
#